data_49d3ed02f0a13b5c02b297e9b3a3ffc4
#
_entry.id   49d3ed02f0a13b5c02b297e9b3a3ffc4
#
_cell.length_a   1.000
_cell.length_b   1.000
_cell.length_c   1.000
_cell.angle_alpha   90.00
_cell.angle_beta   90.00
_cell.angle_gamma   90.00
#
_symmetry.space_group_name_H-M   'P 1'
#
loop_
_entity.id
_entity.type
_entity.pdbx_description
1 polymer ?
#
loop_
_entity_poly.entity_id
_entity_poly.type
_entity_poly.pdbx_seq_one_letter_code
_entity_poly.pdbx_strand_id
1 'polypeptide(L)'
;LLFVCILNVVIVLLGSGLFRKNKILNAFLILITLCTYIMIASSAYRMGLYVSEYGLTATRLCVFWALGVIALFMLGVILSICKPAFSLFRYGIIVIGICYLVLAFARPDYLVARYNTVCMEDTDYKYLMSLSTDASPALAADADFMENKGMVTMYARQLAGETNDSLRQLNVSHIKAAHLFRDSIDEVKSSQLILLYVYSPYDSGSYNNNDTGLDGVDSIQMGYHVLKDTEDDDTADYDYDSYSMDDTRVAASVFFKWVDVVEVKKISDSERIFLAKIPRKALKGKEGVNIEYRFNKNGDVIYSSQYNVILDKKKGLNEVEMSYYAGTDGVDVPEYNIYGK
;
A
#
# COMPACT_ATOMS: atom_id res chain seq x y z
N LEU A 1 3.88 2.66 -29.53
CA LEU A 1 4.21 1.37 -30.18
C LEU A 1 2.98 0.48 -30.30
N LEU A 2 2.27 0.16 -29.21
CA LEU A 2 1.08 -0.70 -29.20
C LEU A 2 0.01 -0.22 -30.23
N PHE A 3 -0.28 1.08 -30.26
CA PHE A 3 -1.21 1.67 -31.23
C PHE A 3 -0.79 1.41 -32.70
N VAL A 4 0.50 1.57 -33.00
CA VAL A 4 1.02 1.31 -34.36
C VAL A 4 0.92 -0.19 -34.70
N CYS A 5 1.19 -1.08 -33.75
CA CYS A 5 1.00 -2.51 -33.95
C CYS A 5 -0.46 -2.87 -34.24
N ILE A 6 -1.41 -2.28 -33.53
CA ILE A 6 -2.84 -2.46 -33.76
C ILE A 6 -3.23 -1.93 -35.15
N LEU A 7 -2.74 -0.74 -35.52
CA LEU A 7 -3.00 -0.18 -36.84
C LEU A 7 -2.47 -1.09 -37.94
N ASN A 8 -1.25 -1.62 -37.80
CA ASN A 8 -0.69 -2.59 -38.76
C ASN A 8 -1.54 -3.85 -38.85
N VAL A 9 -2.07 -4.37 -37.71
CA VAL A 9 -3.02 -5.51 -37.74
C VAL A 9 -4.22 -5.18 -38.57
N VAL A 10 -4.83 -4.00 -38.42
CA VAL A 10 -6.00 -3.58 -39.18
C VAL A 10 -5.68 -3.47 -40.68
N ILE A 11 -4.56 -2.85 -41.05
CA ILE A 11 -4.12 -2.70 -42.45
C ILE A 11 -3.92 -4.09 -43.09
N VAL A 12 -3.25 -4.99 -42.40
CA VAL A 12 -2.96 -6.33 -42.91
C VAL A 12 -4.23 -7.16 -43.04
N LEU A 13 -5.18 -7.03 -42.10
CA LEU A 13 -6.48 -7.69 -42.18
C LEU A 13 -7.29 -7.23 -43.38
N LEU A 14 -7.41 -5.93 -43.57
CA LEU A 14 -8.13 -5.34 -44.70
C LEU A 14 -7.48 -5.73 -46.03
N GLY A 15 -6.15 -5.62 -46.12
CA GLY A 15 -5.40 -5.99 -47.33
C GLY A 15 -5.51 -7.47 -47.68
N SER A 16 -5.39 -8.36 -46.68
CA SER A 16 -5.49 -9.81 -46.92
C SER A 16 -6.89 -10.27 -47.29
N GLY A 17 -7.94 -9.58 -46.84
CA GLY A 17 -9.32 -9.86 -47.16
C GLY A 17 -9.73 -9.42 -48.58
N LEU A 18 -9.30 -8.21 -48.98
CA LEU A 18 -9.73 -7.56 -50.22
C LEU A 18 -8.98 -8.05 -51.48
N PHE A 19 -7.70 -8.42 -51.34
CA PHE A 19 -6.81 -8.62 -52.50
C PHE A 19 -6.04 -9.96 -52.49
N ARG A 20 -6.68 -11.02 -52.12
CA ARG A 20 -6.09 -12.36 -51.90
C ARG A 20 -5.34 -12.96 -53.09
N LYS A 21 -5.57 -12.51 -54.33
CA LYS A 21 -4.97 -13.06 -55.55
C LYS A 21 -3.72 -12.34 -56.04
N ASN A 22 -3.35 -11.21 -55.46
CA ASN A 22 -2.23 -10.41 -55.93
C ASN A 22 -0.93 -10.78 -55.21
N LYS A 23 0.04 -11.40 -55.93
CA LYS A 23 1.33 -11.84 -55.38
C LYS A 23 2.16 -10.67 -54.82
N ILE A 24 2.13 -9.51 -55.49
CA ILE A 24 2.90 -8.32 -55.08
C ILE A 24 2.36 -7.81 -53.73
N LEU A 25 1.05 -7.71 -53.60
CA LEU A 25 0.42 -7.27 -52.36
C LEU A 25 0.70 -8.23 -51.21
N ASN A 26 0.64 -9.55 -51.47
CA ASN A 26 0.99 -10.55 -50.47
C ASN A 26 2.45 -10.39 -49.94
N ALA A 27 3.38 -10.07 -50.85
CA ALA A 27 4.77 -9.79 -50.45
C ALA A 27 4.87 -8.54 -49.54
N PHE A 28 4.13 -7.46 -49.82
CA PHE A 28 4.07 -6.28 -48.98
C PHE A 28 3.41 -6.59 -47.62
N LEU A 29 2.35 -7.38 -47.59
CA LEU A 29 1.72 -7.78 -46.32
C LEU A 29 2.65 -8.60 -45.43
N ILE A 30 3.44 -9.52 -46.01
CA ILE A 30 4.45 -10.27 -45.27
C ILE A 30 5.54 -9.33 -44.76
N LEU A 31 6.00 -8.37 -45.55
CA LEU A 31 6.99 -7.38 -45.11
C LEU A 31 6.48 -6.54 -43.93
N ILE A 32 5.23 -6.02 -44.01
CA ILE A 32 4.61 -5.28 -42.89
C ILE A 32 4.52 -6.16 -41.66
N THR A 33 4.12 -7.42 -41.78
CA THR A 33 4.05 -8.35 -40.66
C THR A 33 5.41 -8.60 -40.03
N LEU A 34 6.47 -8.74 -40.83
CA LEU A 34 7.85 -8.89 -40.33
C LEU A 34 8.30 -7.66 -39.55
N CYS A 35 8.07 -6.45 -40.12
CA CYS A 35 8.35 -5.20 -39.41
C CYS A 35 7.58 -5.09 -38.09
N THR A 36 6.31 -5.56 -38.07
CA THR A 36 5.52 -5.59 -36.83
C THR A 36 6.11 -6.52 -35.79
N TYR A 37 6.66 -7.67 -36.16
CA TYR A 37 7.36 -8.55 -35.21
C TYR A 37 8.62 -7.90 -34.64
N ILE A 38 9.39 -7.18 -35.44
CA ILE A 38 10.57 -6.42 -34.95
C ILE A 38 10.11 -5.37 -33.93
N MET A 39 9.02 -4.66 -34.20
CA MET A 39 8.44 -3.68 -33.27
C MET A 39 7.94 -4.34 -31.98
N ILE A 40 7.30 -5.50 -32.04
CA ILE A 40 6.85 -6.26 -30.87
C ILE A 40 8.05 -6.67 -30.03
N ALA A 41 9.09 -7.24 -30.64
CA ALA A 41 10.31 -7.67 -29.97
C ALA A 41 11.02 -6.47 -29.28
N SER A 42 11.16 -5.36 -29.98
CA SER A 42 11.77 -4.13 -29.42
C SER A 42 10.93 -3.57 -28.27
N SER A 43 9.60 -3.59 -28.39
CA SER A 43 8.70 -3.13 -27.31
C SER A 43 8.77 -4.02 -26.08
N ALA A 44 8.76 -5.35 -26.28
CA ALA A 44 8.88 -6.32 -25.20
C ALA A 44 10.23 -6.21 -24.48
N TYR A 45 11.32 -6.05 -25.23
CA TYR A 45 12.64 -5.86 -24.63
C TYR A 45 12.70 -4.59 -23.76
N ARG A 46 12.25 -3.45 -24.29
CA ARG A 46 12.21 -2.17 -23.53
C ARG A 46 11.32 -2.30 -22.28
N MET A 47 10.16 -2.94 -22.40
CA MET A 47 9.29 -3.18 -21.25
C MET A 47 9.95 -4.08 -20.21
N GLY A 48 10.72 -5.10 -20.67
CA GLY A 48 11.50 -5.97 -19.80
C GLY A 48 12.52 -5.20 -18.97
N LEU A 49 13.25 -4.24 -19.58
CA LEU A 49 14.18 -3.36 -18.86
C LEU A 49 13.45 -2.50 -17.81
N TYR A 50 12.26 -1.97 -18.13
CA TYR A 50 11.48 -1.23 -17.13
C TYR A 50 11.00 -2.13 -15.98
N VAL A 51 10.68 -3.38 -16.25
CA VAL A 51 10.28 -4.32 -15.20
C VAL A 51 11.45 -4.70 -14.30
N SER A 52 12.66 -4.86 -14.85
CA SER A 52 13.85 -5.17 -14.04
C SER A 52 14.27 -4.02 -13.12
N GLU A 53 14.03 -2.76 -13.52
CA GLU A 53 14.40 -1.57 -12.71
C GLU A 53 13.30 -1.15 -11.73
N TYR A 54 12.04 -1.18 -12.16
CA TYR A 54 10.91 -0.58 -11.42
C TYR A 54 9.87 -1.61 -10.98
N GLY A 55 10.17 -2.90 -11.06
CA GLY A 55 9.25 -3.97 -10.73
C GLY A 55 8.12 -4.16 -11.75
N LEU A 56 7.34 -5.22 -11.54
CA LEU A 56 6.19 -5.55 -12.37
C LEU A 56 4.94 -4.84 -11.86
N THR A 57 4.15 -4.24 -12.76
CA THR A 57 2.85 -3.67 -12.45
C THR A 57 1.76 -4.35 -13.29
N ALA A 58 0.49 -4.28 -12.84
CA ALA A 58 -0.65 -4.82 -13.58
C ALA A 58 -0.70 -4.27 -15.02
N THR A 59 -0.43 -2.97 -15.21
CA THR A 59 -0.40 -2.35 -16.54
C THR A 59 0.72 -2.93 -17.41
N ARG A 60 1.93 -3.13 -16.87
CA ARG A 60 3.05 -3.71 -17.62
C ARG A 60 2.77 -5.16 -18.01
N LEU A 61 2.16 -5.93 -17.12
CA LEU A 61 1.72 -7.30 -17.40
C LEU A 61 0.69 -7.33 -18.54
N CYS A 62 -0.31 -6.44 -18.50
CA CYS A 62 -1.31 -6.31 -19.57
C CYS A 62 -0.67 -5.93 -20.93
N VAL A 63 0.37 -5.10 -20.93
CA VAL A 63 1.10 -4.76 -22.16
C VAL A 63 1.83 -5.98 -22.73
N PHE A 64 2.52 -6.77 -21.90
CA PHE A 64 3.14 -8.03 -22.36
C PHE A 64 2.10 -9.00 -22.93
N TRP A 65 0.98 -9.14 -22.24
CA TRP A 65 -0.11 -9.98 -22.71
C TRP A 65 -0.64 -9.49 -24.08
N ALA A 66 -0.89 -8.18 -24.23
CA ALA A 66 -1.38 -7.61 -25.49
C ALA A 66 -0.37 -7.80 -26.64
N LEU A 67 0.94 -7.63 -26.39
CA LEU A 67 1.98 -7.91 -27.37
C LEU A 67 1.99 -9.38 -27.78
N GLY A 68 1.79 -10.30 -26.84
CA GLY A 68 1.67 -11.74 -27.11
C GLY A 68 0.44 -12.06 -27.99
N VAL A 69 -0.70 -11.47 -27.69
CA VAL A 69 -1.93 -11.63 -28.49
C VAL A 69 -1.72 -11.14 -29.93
N ILE A 70 -1.11 -9.94 -30.10
CA ILE A 70 -0.81 -9.37 -31.42
C ILE A 70 0.17 -10.28 -32.18
N ALA A 71 1.20 -10.80 -31.54
CA ALA A 71 2.16 -11.71 -32.16
C ALA A 71 1.48 -12.99 -32.67
N LEU A 72 0.65 -13.62 -31.84
CA LEU A 72 -0.12 -14.81 -32.23
C LEU A 72 -1.08 -14.50 -33.39
N PHE A 73 -1.73 -13.35 -33.36
CA PHE A 73 -2.64 -12.94 -34.42
C PHE A 73 -1.90 -12.72 -35.73
N MET A 74 -0.74 -12.07 -35.73
CA MET A 74 0.12 -11.88 -36.90
C MET A 74 0.62 -13.21 -37.48
N LEU A 75 0.88 -14.21 -36.65
CA LEU A 75 1.17 -15.58 -37.13
C LEU A 75 0.03 -16.15 -37.95
N GLY A 76 -1.20 -15.97 -37.49
CA GLY A 76 -2.41 -16.37 -38.25
C GLY A 76 -2.52 -15.69 -39.60
N VAL A 77 -2.11 -14.42 -39.71
CA VAL A 77 -2.08 -13.69 -40.99
C VAL A 77 -1.10 -14.33 -41.96
N ILE A 78 0.12 -14.64 -41.51
CA ILE A 78 1.12 -15.33 -42.34
C ILE A 78 0.56 -16.67 -42.83
N LEU A 79 -0.04 -17.45 -41.93
CA LEU A 79 -0.66 -18.74 -42.29
C LEU A 79 -1.80 -18.58 -43.30
N SER A 80 -2.58 -17.50 -43.20
CA SER A 80 -3.66 -17.20 -44.13
C SER A 80 -3.14 -16.84 -45.55
N ILE A 81 -1.99 -16.16 -45.62
CA ILE A 81 -1.32 -15.85 -46.89
C ILE A 81 -0.72 -17.11 -47.51
N CYS A 82 -0.08 -17.95 -46.71
CA CYS A 82 0.56 -19.18 -47.20
C CYS A 82 -0.44 -20.29 -47.57
N LYS A 83 -1.56 -20.40 -46.84
CA LYS A 83 -2.57 -21.45 -47.04
C LYS A 83 -3.94 -20.84 -47.33
N PRO A 84 -4.39 -20.87 -48.61
CA PRO A 84 -5.68 -20.27 -49.02
C PRO A 84 -6.92 -20.84 -48.33
N ALA A 85 -6.84 -22.08 -47.84
CA ALA A 85 -7.94 -22.74 -47.12
C ALA A 85 -8.02 -22.32 -45.64
N PHE A 86 -7.03 -21.56 -45.11
CA PHE A 86 -6.98 -21.18 -43.73
C PHE A 86 -7.98 -20.04 -43.40
N SER A 87 -8.84 -20.26 -42.42
CA SER A 87 -9.83 -19.29 -42.00
C SER A 87 -9.26 -18.40 -40.88
N LEU A 88 -8.78 -17.21 -41.26
CA LEU A 88 -8.20 -16.24 -40.33
C LEU A 88 -9.20 -15.81 -39.25
N PHE A 89 -10.49 -15.67 -39.59
CA PHE A 89 -11.52 -15.28 -38.65
C PHE A 89 -11.71 -16.29 -37.52
N ARG A 90 -11.83 -17.59 -37.87
CA ARG A 90 -11.93 -18.66 -36.85
C ARG A 90 -10.71 -18.73 -35.97
N TYR A 91 -9.53 -18.62 -36.56
CA TYR A 91 -8.26 -18.59 -35.82
C TYR A 91 -8.22 -17.41 -34.85
N GLY A 92 -8.58 -16.20 -35.28
CA GLY A 92 -8.60 -15.01 -34.46
C GLY A 92 -9.50 -15.13 -33.23
N ILE A 93 -10.73 -15.66 -33.42
CA ILE A 93 -11.64 -15.90 -32.29
C ILE A 93 -11.05 -16.91 -31.32
N ILE A 94 -10.44 -17.99 -31.79
CA ILE A 94 -9.83 -19.02 -30.93
C ILE A 94 -8.65 -18.43 -30.16
N VAL A 95 -7.75 -17.69 -30.81
CA VAL A 95 -6.59 -17.07 -30.18
C VAL A 95 -7.02 -16.08 -29.10
N ILE A 96 -7.94 -15.15 -29.44
CA ILE A 96 -8.44 -14.15 -28.49
C ILE A 96 -9.12 -14.85 -27.31
N GLY A 97 -9.97 -15.86 -27.57
CA GLY A 97 -10.66 -16.63 -26.53
C GLY A 97 -9.69 -17.35 -25.59
N ILE A 98 -8.70 -18.05 -26.14
CA ILE A 98 -7.69 -18.75 -25.33
C ILE A 98 -6.85 -17.75 -24.54
N CYS A 99 -6.35 -16.68 -25.16
CA CYS A 99 -5.57 -15.67 -24.48
C CYS A 99 -6.36 -14.99 -23.35
N TYR A 100 -7.65 -14.71 -23.57
CA TYR A 100 -8.53 -14.17 -22.55
C TYR A 100 -8.70 -15.15 -21.36
N LEU A 101 -8.95 -16.42 -21.64
CA LEU A 101 -9.05 -17.44 -20.59
C LEU A 101 -7.75 -17.58 -19.81
N VAL A 102 -6.60 -17.58 -20.49
CA VAL A 102 -5.29 -17.62 -19.83
C VAL A 102 -5.15 -16.42 -18.89
N LEU A 103 -5.48 -15.22 -19.33
CA LEU A 103 -5.40 -14.01 -18.48
C LEU A 103 -6.37 -14.10 -17.29
N ALA A 104 -7.60 -14.56 -17.51
CA ALA A 104 -8.62 -14.67 -16.47
C ALA A 104 -8.22 -15.66 -15.35
N PHE A 105 -7.58 -16.78 -15.72
CA PHE A 105 -7.16 -17.81 -14.76
C PHE A 105 -5.74 -17.60 -14.21
N ALA A 106 -4.92 -16.77 -14.84
CA ALA A 106 -3.53 -16.53 -14.43
C ALA A 106 -3.39 -15.75 -13.10
N ARG A 107 -4.48 -15.15 -12.57
CA ARG A 107 -4.46 -14.33 -11.36
C ARG A 107 -3.37 -13.24 -11.45
N PRO A 108 -3.54 -12.24 -12.33
CA PRO A 108 -2.49 -11.27 -12.67
C PRO A 108 -1.93 -10.55 -11.45
N ASP A 109 -2.75 -10.21 -10.47
CA ASP A 109 -2.32 -9.52 -9.25
C ASP A 109 -1.42 -10.40 -8.36
N TYR A 110 -1.70 -11.72 -8.31
CA TYR A 110 -0.80 -12.66 -7.66
C TYR A 110 0.56 -12.73 -8.35
N LEU A 111 0.58 -12.78 -9.70
CA LEU A 111 1.83 -12.82 -10.46
C LEU A 111 2.65 -11.55 -10.25
N VAL A 112 1.99 -10.39 -10.25
CA VAL A 112 2.62 -9.10 -9.99
C VAL A 112 3.22 -9.07 -8.58
N ALA A 113 2.44 -9.42 -7.56
CA ALA A 113 2.92 -9.45 -6.19
C ALA A 113 4.08 -10.44 -6.02
N ARG A 114 3.92 -11.66 -6.55
CA ARG A 114 4.97 -12.70 -6.43
C ARG A 114 6.28 -12.31 -7.13
N TYR A 115 6.21 -11.67 -8.31
CA TYR A 115 7.41 -11.20 -9.00
C TYR A 115 8.13 -10.13 -8.17
N ASN A 116 7.41 -9.13 -7.66
CA ASN A 116 8.02 -8.04 -6.92
C ASN A 116 8.62 -8.50 -5.59
N THR A 117 7.94 -9.37 -4.84
CA THR A 117 8.47 -9.90 -3.56
C THR A 117 9.67 -10.83 -3.72
N VAL A 118 9.89 -11.43 -4.90
CA VAL A 118 11.01 -12.36 -5.10
C VAL A 118 12.17 -11.73 -5.85
N CYS A 119 11.90 -10.82 -6.79
CA CYS A 119 12.90 -10.34 -7.74
C CYS A 119 13.36 -8.90 -7.46
N MET A 120 12.62 -8.14 -6.63
CA MET A 120 12.98 -6.74 -6.31
C MET A 120 13.56 -6.68 -4.91
N GLU A 121 14.68 -5.94 -4.76
CA GLU A 121 15.29 -5.66 -3.44
C GLU A 121 14.51 -4.58 -2.68
N ASP A 122 13.99 -3.58 -3.42
CA ASP A 122 13.16 -2.51 -2.85
C ASP A 122 11.71 -2.67 -3.34
N THR A 123 10.91 -3.35 -2.54
CA THR A 123 9.52 -3.69 -2.87
C THR A 123 8.57 -2.59 -2.43
N ASP A 124 7.80 -2.01 -3.36
CA ASP A 124 6.70 -1.07 -3.03
C ASP A 124 5.48 -1.82 -2.46
N TYR A 125 5.52 -2.13 -1.17
CA TYR A 125 4.41 -2.79 -0.47
C TYR A 125 3.11 -1.98 -0.50
N LYS A 126 3.18 -0.64 -0.58
CA LYS A 126 1.99 0.20 -0.69
C LYS A 126 1.23 -0.09 -1.98
N TYR A 127 1.96 -0.23 -3.09
CA TYR A 127 1.38 -0.65 -4.35
C TYR A 127 0.82 -2.07 -4.27
N LEU A 128 1.57 -3.02 -3.68
CA LEU A 128 1.12 -4.41 -3.58
C LEU A 128 -0.13 -4.57 -2.72
N MET A 129 -0.26 -3.81 -1.64
CA MET A 129 -1.49 -3.77 -0.82
C MET A 129 -2.69 -3.15 -1.55
N SER A 130 -2.46 -2.32 -2.57
CA SER A 130 -3.54 -1.74 -3.39
C SER A 130 -4.08 -2.68 -4.47
N LEU A 131 -3.42 -3.81 -4.72
CA LEU A 131 -3.88 -4.85 -5.65
C LEU A 131 -5.10 -5.59 -5.07
N SER A 132 -5.74 -6.39 -5.89
CA SER A 132 -6.84 -7.24 -5.41
C SER A 132 -6.38 -8.27 -4.37
N THR A 133 -7.33 -8.87 -3.66
CA THR A 133 -7.04 -9.91 -2.66
C THR A 133 -6.36 -11.16 -3.21
N ASP A 134 -6.24 -11.28 -4.54
CA ASP A 134 -5.41 -12.31 -5.18
C ASP A 134 -3.92 -12.17 -4.87
N ALA A 135 -3.43 -10.98 -4.53
CA ALA A 135 -2.05 -10.74 -4.13
C ALA A 135 -1.71 -11.27 -2.71
N SER A 136 -2.72 -11.48 -1.86
CA SER A 136 -2.54 -11.86 -0.45
C SER A 136 -1.64 -13.06 -0.21
N PRO A 137 -1.67 -14.17 -0.99
CA PRO A 137 -0.78 -15.30 -0.74
C PRO A 137 0.69 -14.98 -1.02
N ALA A 138 0.98 -14.04 -1.93
CA ALA A 138 2.35 -13.61 -2.17
C ALA A 138 2.86 -12.74 -1.02
N LEU A 139 2.03 -11.81 -0.51
CA LEU A 139 2.34 -10.99 0.65
C LEU A 139 2.52 -11.83 1.92
N ALA A 140 1.66 -12.83 2.15
CA ALA A 140 1.77 -13.72 3.31
C ALA A 140 3.01 -14.63 3.27
N ALA A 141 3.57 -14.88 2.09
CA ALA A 141 4.78 -15.67 1.90
C ALA A 141 6.06 -14.84 1.97
N ASP A 142 5.95 -13.52 2.01
CA ASP A 142 7.06 -12.60 2.08
C ASP A 142 7.42 -12.31 3.54
N ALA A 143 8.69 -12.61 3.92
CA ALA A 143 9.17 -12.47 5.29
C ALA A 143 9.27 -11.00 5.69
N ASP A 144 9.77 -10.13 4.81
CA ASP A 144 9.97 -8.70 5.08
C ASP A 144 8.62 -7.99 5.30
N PHE A 145 7.60 -8.36 4.50
CA PHE A 145 6.24 -7.86 4.71
C PHE A 145 5.67 -8.32 6.07
N MET A 146 5.82 -9.60 6.40
CA MET A 146 5.25 -10.18 7.63
C MET A 146 5.98 -9.71 8.90
N GLU A 147 7.25 -9.35 8.80
CA GLU A 147 8.01 -8.75 9.91
C GLU A 147 7.52 -7.34 10.24
N ASN A 148 7.09 -6.58 9.22
CA ASN A 148 6.52 -5.24 9.42
C ASN A 148 5.07 -5.32 9.93
N LYS A 149 4.91 -5.45 11.25
CA LYS A 149 3.60 -5.52 11.93
C LYS A 149 2.68 -4.36 11.59
N GLY A 150 3.22 -3.18 11.29
CA GLY A 150 2.45 -2.01 10.90
C GLY A 150 1.75 -2.21 9.56
N MET A 151 2.49 -2.66 8.53
CA MET A 151 1.94 -2.94 7.20
C MET A 151 0.93 -4.09 7.24
N VAL A 152 1.26 -5.17 7.96
CA VAL A 152 0.33 -6.31 8.17
C VAL A 152 -0.97 -5.85 8.81
N THR A 153 -0.92 -4.99 9.82
CA THR A 153 -2.12 -4.47 10.49
C THR A 153 -2.96 -3.59 9.55
N MET A 154 -2.32 -2.72 8.75
CA MET A 154 -3.01 -1.88 7.78
C MET A 154 -3.69 -2.71 6.69
N TYR A 155 -3.01 -3.74 6.20
CA TYR A 155 -3.58 -4.67 5.24
C TYR A 155 -4.74 -5.50 5.83
N ALA A 156 -4.58 -6.00 7.04
CA ALA A 156 -5.64 -6.72 7.76
C ALA A 156 -6.88 -5.83 7.99
N ARG A 157 -6.68 -4.52 8.25
CA ARG A 157 -7.77 -3.54 8.34
C ARG A 157 -8.52 -3.39 7.02
N GLN A 158 -7.80 -3.29 5.91
CA GLN A 158 -8.41 -3.25 4.57
C GLN A 158 -9.26 -4.49 4.33
N LEU A 159 -8.73 -5.68 4.59
CA LEU A 159 -9.46 -6.94 4.47
C LEU A 159 -10.67 -7.02 5.41
N ALA A 160 -10.57 -6.49 6.62
CA ALA A 160 -11.68 -6.48 7.60
C ALA A 160 -12.82 -5.53 7.19
N GLY A 161 -12.54 -4.49 6.39
CA GLY A 161 -13.53 -3.55 5.86
C GLY A 161 -14.33 -4.08 4.67
N GLU A 162 -13.83 -5.07 3.98
CA GLU A 162 -14.51 -5.72 2.85
C GLU A 162 -15.48 -6.80 3.40
N THR A 163 -16.71 -6.44 3.67
CA THR A 163 -17.73 -7.40 4.16
C THR A 163 -18.33 -8.22 3.03
N ASN A 164 -18.30 -9.55 3.15
CA ASN A 164 -18.98 -10.47 2.25
C ASN A 164 -20.42 -10.78 2.73
N ASP A 165 -21.25 -9.75 2.89
CA ASP A 165 -22.58 -9.89 3.48
C ASP A 165 -23.64 -10.53 2.56
N SER A 166 -23.31 -10.75 1.28
CA SER A 166 -24.24 -11.36 0.33
C SER A 166 -23.55 -12.39 -0.56
N LEU A 167 -24.31 -13.41 -0.97
CA LEU A 167 -23.84 -14.45 -1.91
C LEU A 167 -23.32 -13.88 -3.25
N ARG A 168 -23.79 -12.68 -3.65
CA ARG A 168 -23.32 -12.00 -4.86
C ARG A 168 -21.92 -11.40 -4.72
N GLN A 169 -21.46 -11.19 -3.49
CA GLN A 169 -20.14 -10.62 -3.17
C GLN A 169 -19.14 -11.72 -2.77
N LEU A 170 -19.52 -13.00 -2.89
CA LEU A 170 -18.69 -14.13 -2.51
C LEU A 170 -17.44 -14.16 -3.38
N ASN A 171 -16.32 -13.74 -2.80
CA ASN A 171 -15.01 -13.71 -3.44
C ASN A 171 -14.10 -14.75 -2.79
N VAL A 172 -13.77 -15.80 -3.54
CA VAL A 172 -12.92 -16.91 -3.05
C VAL A 172 -11.52 -16.39 -2.68
N SER A 173 -10.99 -15.42 -3.39
CA SER A 173 -9.69 -14.82 -3.08
C SER A 173 -9.73 -14.07 -1.76
N HIS A 174 -10.81 -13.32 -1.49
CA HIS A 174 -10.99 -12.64 -0.22
C HIS A 174 -11.11 -13.63 0.96
N ILE A 175 -11.85 -14.74 0.80
CA ILE A 175 -11.95 -15.77 1.84
C ILE A 175 -10.57 -16.35 2.15
N LYS A 176 -9.75 -16.63 1.12
CA LYS A 176 -8.38 -17.11 1.31
C LYS A 176 -7.50 -16.07 1.99
N ALA A 177 -7.59 -14.80 1.58
CA ALA A 177 -6.87 -13.68 2.19
C ALA A 177 -7.25 -13.53 3.68
N ALA A 178 -8.54 -13.52 3.99
CA ALA A 178 -9.03 -13.45 5.37
C ALA A 178 -8.59 -14.63 6.23
N HIS A 179 -8.42 -15.81 5.65
CA HIS A 179 -7.88 -16.96 6.38
C HIS A 179 -6.38 -16.82 6.66
N LEU A 180 -5.61 -16.32 5.69
CA LEU A 180 -4.15 -16.11 5.84
C LEU A 180 -3.81 -15.04 6.89
N PHE A 181 -4.62 -13.98 6.98
CA PHE A 181 -4.42 -12.85 7.90
C PHE A 181 -5.40 -12.84 9.07
N ARG A 182 -5.97 -14.01 9.43
CA ARG A 182 -7.05 -14.14 10.42
C ARG A 182 -6.70 -13.52 11.76
N ASP A 183 -5.53 -13.85 12.31
CA ASP A 183 -5.11 -13.39 13.63
C ASP A 183 -4.96 -11.86 13.65
N SER A 184 -4.39 -11.29 12.60
CA SER A 184 -4.25 -9.84 12.42
C SER A 184 -5.60 -9.15 12.23
N ILE A 185 -6.56 -9.78 11.55
CA ILE A 185 -7.92 -9.27 11.36
C ILE A 185 -8.67 -9.28 12.71
N ASP A 186 -8.55 -10.34 13.48
CA ASP A 186 -9.19 -10.45 14.79
C ASP A 186 -8.60 -9.43 15.77
N GLU A 187 -7.29 -9.18 15.71
CA GLU A 187 -6.62 -8.12 16.47
C GLU A 187 -7.15 -6.73 16.08
N VAL A 188 -7.25 -6.41 14.80
CA VAL A 188 -7.78 -5.13 14.29
C VAL A 188 -9.24 -4.93 14.72
N LYS A 189 -10.09 -5.95 14.63
CA LYS A 189 -11.50 -5.88 15.07
C LYS A 189 -11.65 -5.65 16.56
N SER A 190 -10.73 -6.17 17.36
CA SER A 190 -10.74 -6.03 18.83
C SER A 190 -10.05 -4.75 19.33
N SER A 191 -9.37 -4.00 18.47
CA SER A 191 -8.58 -2.82 18.82
C SER A 191 -9.13 -1.55 18.15
N GLN A 192 -8.82 -0.41 18.75
CA GLN A 192 -8.91 0.90 18.14
C GLN A 192 -7.51 1.28 17.67
N LEU A 193 -7.37 1.57 16.38
CA LEU A 193 -6.10 1.92 15.78
C LEU A 193 -5.87 3.42 15.86
N ILE A 194 -4.64 3.83 16.17
CA ILE A 194 -4.20 5.22 16.16
C ILE A 194 -2.98 5.31 15.25
N LEU A 195 -3.09 6.10 14.21
CA LEU A 195 -2.00 6.42 13.29
C LEU A 195 -1.35 7.72 13.76
N LEU A 196 -0.08 7.63 14.12
CA LEU A 196 0.71 8.74 14.64
C LEU A 196 1.59 9.28 13.51
N TYR A 197 1.30 10.49 13.05
CA TYR A 197 2.17 11.23 12.14
C TYR A 197 3.15 12.04 12.97
N VAL A 198 4.41 11.65 12.97
CA VAL A 198 5.47 12.32 13.71
C VAL A 198 6.33 13.11 12.76
N TYR A 199 6.49 14.39 12.98
CA TYR A 199 7.36 15.25 12.21
C TYR A 199 8.23 16.13 13.11
N SER A 200 9.46 16.40 12.68
CA SER A 200 10.36 17.37 13.31
C SER A 200 10.33 18.65 12.48
N PRO A 201 9.85 19.79 13.02
CA PRO A 201 9.74 21.04 12.27
C PRO A 201 11.10 21.72 12.00
N TYR A 202 12.17 21.25 12.60
CA TYR A 202 13.51 21.81 12.37
C TYR A 202 14.20 21.05 11.23
N ASP A 203 14.22 21.67 10.05
CA ASP A 203 15.06 21.27 8.94
C ASP A 203 16.53 21.62 9.28
N SER A 204 17.44 20.78 8.85
CA SER A 204 18.87 20.72 9.16
C SER A 204 19.73 21.95 8.83
N GLY A 205 19.13 23.13 8.77
CA GLY A 205 19.78 24.35 8.27
C GLY A 205 20.09 25.44 9.29
N SER A 206 19.64 25.37 10.55
CA SER A 206 19.85 26.51 11.47
C SER A 206 19.98 26.05 12.92
N TYR A 207 21.13 26.30 13.45
CA TYR A 207 21.64 26.13 14.83
C TYR A 207 22.18 24.75 15.26
N ASN A 208 23.50 24.69 15.31
CA ASN A 208 24.38 23.70 15.92
C ASN A 208 24.27 22.22 15.47
N ASN A 209 25.24 21.90 14.69
CA ASN A 209 25.71 20.68 14.06
C ASN A 209 25.76 19.39 14.87
N ASN A 210 24.77 18.88 15.58
CA ASN A 210 24.94 17.50 16.07
C ASN A 210 23.66 16.65 16.30
N ASP A 211 22.44 17.20 16.29
CA ASP A 211 21.25 16.35 16.45
C ASP A 211 20.06 16.95 15.71
N THR A 212 19.92 16.59 14.45
CA THR A 212 18.87 17.10 13.57
C THR A 212 17.93 15.99 13.13
N GLY A 213 16.67 16.10 13.51
CA GLY A 213 15.62 15.21 13.05
C GLY A 213 15.37 14.01 13.97
N LEU A 214 14.52 13.10 13.50
CA LEU A 214 14.17 11.85 14.16
C LEU A 214 15.27 10.77 14.07
N ASP A 215 16.43 11.07 13.47
CA ASP A 215 17.55 10.12 13.33
C ASP A 215 18.19 9.68 14.65
N GLY A 216 17.99 10.46 15.72
CA GLY A 216 18.44 10.06 17.06
C GLY A 216 17.41 9.29 17.86
N VAL A 217 16.22 9.02 17.32
CA VAL A 217 15.14 8.33 18.04
C VAL A 217 15.17 6.83 17.72
N ASP A 218 15.47 6.01 18.73
CA ASP A 218 15.52 4.55 18.61
C ASP A 218 14.14 3.93 18.65
N SER A 219 13.24 4.48 19.49
CA SER A 219 11.89 3.96 19.66
C SER A 219 10.91 5.03 20.16
N ILE A 220 9.65 4.81 19.84
CA ILE A 220 8.55 5.62 20.39
C ILE A 220 7.68 4.69 21.25
N GLN A 221 7.30 5.18 22.42
CA GLN A 221 6.33 4.54 23.29
C GLN A 221 5.09 5.41 23.38
N MET A 222 3.92 4.78 23.45
CA MET A 222 2.65 5.47 23.67
C MET A 222 1.93 4.84 24.86
N GLY A 223 1.57 5.69 25.82
CA GLY A 223 0.68 5.34 26.91
C GLY A 223 -0.70 5.96 26.68
N TYR A 224 -1.76 5.37 27.21
CA TYR A 224 -3.08 5.94 27.19
C TYR A 224 -3.76 5.85 28.55
N HIS A 225 -4.57 6.85 28.88
CA HIS A 225 -5.47 6.87 30.02
C HIS A 225 -6.88 7.25 29.54
N VAL A 226 -7.89 6.48 29.97
CA VAL A 226 -9.29 6.73 29.57
C VAL A 226 -9.87 7.82 30.47
N LEU A 227 -10.32 8.91 29.87
CA LEU A 227 -10.91 10.04 30.59
C LEU A 227 -12.25 9.61 31.23
N LYS A 228 -12.50 10.11 32.44
CA LYS A 228 -13.84 10.00 33.05
C LYS A 228 -14.77 10.97 32.37
N ASP A 229 -16.06 10.61 32.20
CA ASP A 229 -17.05 11.55 31.70
C ASP A 229 -17.22 12.65 32.74
N THR A 230 -16.92 13.89 32.35
CA THR A 230 -17.09 15.06 33.20
C THR A 230 -18.55 15.52 33.12
N GLU A 231 -19.51 14.76 33.67
CA GLU A 231 -20.86 15.29 33.88
C GLU A 231 -21.07 15.88 35.29
N ASP A 232 -20.13 15.69 36.24
CA ASP A 232 -20.35 16.08 37.62
C ASP A 232 -19.12 16.67 38.34
N ASP A 233 -18.25 17.44 37.73
CA ASP A 233 -17.22 18.10 38.52
C ASP A 233 -16.90 19.53 38.04
N ASP A 234 -17.83 20.45 38.30
CA ASP A 234 -17.64 21.91 38.18
C ASP A 234 -16.66 22.48 39.25
N THR A 235 -15.90 21.64 39.94
CA THR A 235 -15.07 22.10 41.09
C THR A 235 -13.66 21.53 41.12
N ALA A 236 -13.07 21.16 40.00
CA ALA A 236 -11.61 20.98 39.96
C ALA A 236 -10.96 22.24 39.39
N ASP A 237 -10.90 23.26 40.20
CA ASP A 237 -9.98 24.39 40.06
C ASP A 237 -8.57 23.80 40.22
N TYR A 238 -7.99 23.32 39.13
CA TYR A 238 -6.57 22.92 39.12
C TYR A 238 -5.74 24.19 39.14
N ASP A 239 -5.33 24.55 40.36
CA ASP A 239 -4.35 25.59 40.62
C ASP A 239 -3.02 25.21 39.93
N TYR A 240 -2.82 25.75 38.76
CA TYR A 240 -1.71 25.45 37.83
C TYR A 240 -0.37 26.00 38.34
N ASP A 241 -0.37 26.79 39.43
CA ASP A 241 0.77 27.58 39.87
C ASP A 241 1.62 26.92 40.95
N SER A 242 1.36 25.71 41.44
CA SER A 242 2.07 25.19 42.63
C SER A 242 2.79 23.84 42.49
N TYR A 243 2.82 23.22 41.34
CA TYR A 243 3.55 21.95 41.17
C TYR A 243 4.80 22.13 40.31
N SER A 244 5.95 21.77 40.84
CA SER A 244 7.19 21.66 40.06
C SER A 244 6.99 20.62 38.97
N MET A 245 7.40 20.93 37.74
CA MET A 245 7.19 20.11 36.52
C MET A 245 7.67 18.65 36.65
N ASP A 246 8.58 18.35 37.61
CA ASP A 246 9.17 17.03 37.82
C ASP A 246 8.22 16.06 38.55
N ASP A 247 7.48 16.52 39.55
CA ASP A 247 6.65 15.65 40.39
C ASP A 247 5.34 15.23 39.70
N THR A 248 4.77 16.08 38.85
CA THR A 248 3.53 15.76 38.09
C THR A 248 3.78 14.76 36.98
N ARG A 249 4.93 14.76 36.33
CA ARG A 249 5.28 13.79 35.27
C ARG A 249 5.42 12.37 35.84
N VAL A 250 6.00 12.19 36.99
CA VAL A 250 6.16 10.88 37.64
C VAL A 250 4.82 10.34 38.12
N ALA A 251 3.96 11.19 38.69
CA ALA A 251 2.63 10.79 39.17
C ALA A 251 1.67 10.42 38.01
N ALA A 252 1.68 11.16 36.90
CA ALA A 252 0.86 10.89 35.74
C ALA A 252 1.26 9.56 35.04
N SER A 253 2.55 9.24 34.98
CA SER A 253 3.04 8.03 34.31
C SER A 253 2.54 6.72 34.92
N VAL A 254 2.16 6.72 36.18
CA VAL A 254 1.66 5.54 36.91
C VAL A 254 0.26 5.12 36.42
N PHE A 255 -0.52 6.04 35.86
CA PHE A 255 -1.89 5.77 35.41
C PHE A 255 -1.98 5.39 33.95
N PHE A 256 -0.94 5.59 33.15
CA PHE A 256 -0.93 5.28 31.75
C PHE A 256 -0.74 3.77 31.51
N LYS A 257 -1.52 3.23 30.58
CA LYS A 257 -1.31 1.89 30.04
C LYS A 257 -0.51 1.99 28.77
N TRP A 258 0.70 1.48 28.81
CA TRP A 258 1.62 1.50 27.68
C TRP A 258 1.24 0.46 26.62
N VAL A 259 1.33 0.84 25.37
CA VAL A 259 1.08 -0.01 24.20
C VAL A 259 2.27 0.04 23.28
N ASP A 260 2.45 -1.05 22.53
CA ASP A 260 3.48 -1.13 21.51
C ASP A 260 3.14 -0.19 20.35
N VAL A 261 4.12 0.57 19.91
CA VAL A 261 4.07 1.45 18.75
C VAL A 261 4.98 0.88 17.68
N VAL A 262 4.44 0.69 16.50
CA VAL A 262 5.15 0.07 15.37
C VAL A 262 5.32 1.09 14.26
N GLU A 263 6.53 1.23 13.72
CA GLU A 263 6.77 2.07 12.55
C GLU A 263 6.09 1.44 11.33
N VAL A 264 5.25 2.23 10.66
CA VAL A 264 4.57 1.84 9.41
C VAL A 264 5.38 2.30 8.21
N LYS A 265 5.89 3.55 8.28
CA LYS A 265 6.60 4.16 7.17
C LYS A 265 7.54 5.27 7.64
N LYS A 266 8.77 5.26 7.14
CA LYS A 266 9.69 6.40 7.15
C LYS A 266 9.46 7.20 5.86
N ILE A 267 9.02 8.46 5.97
CA ILE A 267 8.80 9.35 4.83
C ILE A 267 10.10 10.09 4.51
N SER A 268 10.70 10.66 5.56
CA SER A 268 12.00 11.33 5.51
C SER A 268 12.71 11.15 6.86
N ASP A 269 13.90 11.74 7.01
CA ASP A 269 14.62 11.73 8.29
C ASP A 269 13.90 12.56 9.36
N SER A 270 13.03 13.49 8.94
CA SER A 270 12.22 14.34 9.81
C SER A 270 10.76 13.92 9.93
N GLU A 271 10.30 12.94 9.15
CA GLU A 271 8.89 12.52 9.11
C GLU A 271 8.75 11.01 9.14
N ARG A 272 8.01 10.49 10.11
CA ARG A 272 7.70 9.05 10.25
C ARG A 272 6.26 8.82 10.62
N ILE A 273 5.73 7.68 10.22
CA ILE A 273 4.38 7.23 10.55
C ILE A 273 4.46 5.98 11.41
N PHE A 274 3.79 6.04 12.56
CA PHE A 274 3.69 4.93 13.49
C PHE A 274 2.23 4.51 13.69
N LEU A 275 2.05 3.27 14.11
CA LEU A 275 0.75 2.69 14.44
C LEU A 275 0.75 2.22 15.89
N ALA A 276 -0.23 2.67 16.65
CA ALA A 276 -0.52 2.20 17.99
C ALA A 276 -1.90 1.50 18.03
N LYS A 277 -2.05 0.53 18.93
CA LYS A 277 -3.27 -0.29 19.08
C LYS A 277 -3.79 -0.21 20.49
N ILE A 278 -4.98 0.34 20.70
CA ILE A 278 -5.65 0.35 21.99
C ILE A 278 -6.76 -0.70 22.00
N PRO A 279 -6.74 -1.69 22.92
CA PRO A 279 -7.82 -2.67 23.00
C PRO A 279 -9.18 -2.00 23.28
N ARG A 280 -10.20 -2.25 22.45
CA ARG A 280 -11.54 -1.64 22.61
C ARG A 280 -12.15 -1.92 23.98
N LYS A 281 -11.89 -3.09 24.56
CA LYS A 281 -12.32 -3.44 25.92
C LYS A 281 -11.75 -2.50 26.98
N ALA A 282 -10.56 -1.97 26.79
CA ALA A 282 -9.94 -1.05 27.72
C ALA A 282 -10.59 0.32 27.71
N LEU A 283 -11.17 0.75 26.59
CA LEU A 283 -11.88 2.02 26.46
C LEU A 283 -13.22 2.06 27.21
N LYS A 284 -13.76 0.90 27.60
CA LYS A 284 -15.02 0.79 28.33
C LYS A 284 -16.20 1.59 27.73
N GLY A 285 -16.20 1.73 26.41
CA GLY A 285 -17.22 2.49 25.70
C GLY A 285 -16.99 4.02 25.66
N LYS A 286 -15.93 4.56 26.25
CA LYS A 286 -15.60 5.99 26.23
C LYS A 286 -14.82 6.37 24.98
N GLU A 287 -14.88 7.64 24.59
CA GLU A 287 -14.24 8.20 23.41
C GLU A 287 -13.02 9.05 23.75
N GLY A 288 -13.03 9.71 24.92
CA GLY A 288 -11.94 10.52 25.39
C GLY A 288 -10.81 9.70 25.98
N VAL A 289 -9.60 9.92 25.51
CA VAL A 289 -8.37 9.35 26.04
C VAL A 289 -7.32 10.46 26.15
N ASN A 290 -6.55 10.41 27.23
CA ASN A 290 -5.30 11.16 27.31
C ASN A 290 -4.19 10.23 26.81
N ILE A 291 -3.39 10.69 25.86
CA ILE A 291 -2.28 9.96 25.27
C ILE A 291 -0.99 10.63 25.69
N GLU A 292 -0.08 9.86 26.28
CA GLU A 292 1.30 10.24 26.48
C GLU A 292 2.16 9.49 25.47
N TYR A 293 3.05 10.19 24.79
CA TYR A 293 4.06 9.57 23.95
C TYR A 293 5.45 9.98 24.42
N ARG A 294 6.40 9.05 24.27
CA ARG A 294 7.80 9.20 24.66
C ARG A 294 8.69 8.82 23.50
N PHE A 295 9.66 9.66 23.23
CA PHE A 295 10.74 9.38 22.30
C PHE A 295 11.95 8.92 23.10
N ASN A 296 12.53 7.78 22.75
CA ASN A 296 13.65 7.18 23.44
C ASN A 296 14.89 7.17 22.56
N LYS A 297 16.06 7.41 23.20
CA LYS A 297 17.38 7.30 22.61
C LYS A 297 18.30 6.58 23.59
N ASN A 298 18.97 5.50 23.17
CA ASN A 298 19.83 4.68 24.01
C ASN A 298 19.17 4.18 25.32
N GLY A 299 17.84 4.03 25.31
CA GLY A 299 17.07 3.62 26.48
C GLY A 299 16.58 4.76 27.39
N ASP A 300 17.02 5.99 27.16
CA ASP A 300 16.56 7.17 27.89
C ASP A 300 15.44 7.90 27.13
N VAL A 301 14.51 8.48 27.93
CA VAL A 301 13.44 9.33 27.39
C VAL A 301 14.03 10.71 27.09
N ILE A 302 14.09 11.06 25.79
CA ILE A 302 14.62 12.36 25.35
C ILE A 302 13.53 13.42 25.19
N TYR A 303 12.28 12.99 25.01
CA TYR A 303 11.12 13.88 24.89
C TYR A 303 9.85 13.14 25.27
N SER A 304 8.94 13.82 25.97
CA SER A 304 7.59 13.30 26.24
C SER A 304 6.57 14.42 26.16
N SER A 305 5.37 14.10 25.71
CA SER A 305 4.24 15.03 25.69
C SER A 305 2.93 14.30 25.86
N GLN A 306 1.88 15.03 26.27
CA GLN A 306 0.55 14.49 26.53
C GLN A 306 -0.49 15.25 25.75
N TYR A 307 -1.48 14.53 25.23
CA TYR A 307 -2.60 15.09 24.47
C TYR A 307 -3.92 14.43 24.86
N ASN A 308 -4.96 15.24 24.93
CA ASN A 308 -6.33 14.74 25.02
C ASN A 308 -6.86 14.49 23.61
N VAL A 309 -7.26 13.26 23.32
CA VAL A 309 -7.74 12.84 22.01
C VAL A 309 -9.14 12.25 22.15
N ILE A 310 -10.03 12.66 21.26
CA ILE A 310 -11.37 12.06 21.12
C ILE A 310 -11.29 11.02 19.99
N LEU A 311 -11.49 9.75 20.32
CA LEU A 311 -11.44 8.65 19.38
C LEU A 311 -12.79 8.45 18.70
N ASP A 312 -12.82 8.49 17.38
CA ASP A 312 -14.01 8.12 16.61
C ASP A 312 -14.11 6.58 16.53
N LYS A 313 -15.00 6.01 17.32
CA LYS A 313 -15.24 4.56 17.37
C LYS A 313 -15.74 3.99 16.05
N LYS A 314 -16.41 4.79 15.22
CA LYS A 314 -16.99 4.36 13.94
C LYS A 314 -15.91 4.18 12.88
N LYS A 315 -14.89 5.02 12.90
CA LYS A 315 -13.79 4.97 11.92
C LYS A 315 -12.85 3.77 12.14
N GLY A 316 -12.72 3.27 13.37
CA GLY A 316 -11.78 2.20 13.72
C GLY A 316 -10.30 2.59 13.59
N LEU A 317 -9.98 3.69 12.91
CA LEU A 317 -8.65 4.31 12.78
C LEU A 317 -8.79 5.79 13.07
N ASN A 318 -7.95 6.30 13.96
CA ASN A 318 -7.82 7.71 14.26
C ASN A 318 -6.42 8.16 13.87
N GLU A 319 -6.32 9.38 13.36
CA GLU A 319 -5.07 9.99 12.93
C GLU A 319 -4.72 11.10 13.93
N VAL A 320 -3.48 11.10 14.42
CA VAL A 320 -2.95 12.08 15.37
C VAL A 320 -1.63 12.60 14.83
N GLU A 321 -1.53 13.91 14.67
CA GLU A 321 -0.28 14.57 14.29
C GLU A 321 0.49 14.97 15.54
N MET A 322 1.80 14.70 15.53
CA MET A 322 2.71 14.99 16.63
C MET A 322 3.94 15.70 16.11
N SER A 323 4.35 16.78 16.76
CA SER A 323 5.60 17.46 16.50
C SER A 323 6.64 17.06 17.53
N TYR A 324 7.84 16.77 17.07
CA TYR A 324 9.01 16.50 17.89
C TYR A 324 9.99 17.68 17.81
N TYR A 325 10.35 18.22 18.96
CA TYR A 325 11.31 19.31 19.06
C TYR A 325 12.58 18.81 19.76
N ALA A 326 13.64 18.57 18.98
CA ALA A 326 14.93 18.21 19.53
C ALA A 326 15.57 19.42 20.26
N GLY A 327 15.90 19.26 21.53
CA GLY A 327 16.81 20.18 22.24
C GLY A 327 16.18 21.44 22.83
N THR A 328 14.89 21.47 23.11
CA THR A 328 14.30 22.55 23.92
C THR A 328 13.90 22.04 25.30
N ASP A 329 14.82 22.17 26.25
CA ASP A 329 14.45 22.19 27.66
C ASP A 329 13.52 23.40 27.89
N GLY A 330 12.21 23.14 27.97
CA GLY A 330 11.25 24.07 28.49
C GLY A 330 10.70 25.17 27.58
N VAL A 331 10.36 24.88 26.33
CA VAL A 331 9.50 25.76 25.53
C VAL A 331 8.07 25.25 25.55
N ASP A 332 7.16 26.13 26.00
CA ASP A 332 5.71 25.93 25.90
C ASP A 332 5.32 25.46 24.51
N VAL A 333 4.87 24.22 24.41
CA VAL A 333 4.29 23.68 23.18
C VAL A 333 2.91 24.33 23.04
N PRO A 334 2.62 25.07 21.96
CA PRO A 334 1.28 25.61 21.79
C PRO A 334 0.27 24.46 21.79
N GLU A 335 -0.78 24.58 22.59
CA GLU A 335 -1.93 23.70 22.57
C GLU A 335 -2.56 23.68 21.16
N TYR A 336 -2.20 22.70 20.36
CA TYR A 336 -2.98 22.42 19.15
C TYR A 336 -4.12 21.47 19.53
N ASN A 337 -5.31 22.04 19.69
CA ASN A 337 -6.55 21.30 19.68
C ASN A 337 -6.72 20.66 18.27
N ILE A 338 -6.31 19.41 18.14
CA ILE A 338 -6.54 18.65 16.91
C ILE A 338 -7.99 18.15 16.96
N TYR A 339 -8.90 18.93 16.44
CA TYR A 339 -10.21 18.44 16.05
C TYR A 339 -9.99 17.55 14.81
N GLY A 340 -10.19 16.23 14.95
CA GLY A 340 -10.17 15.31 13.83
C GLY A 340 -11.18 15.78 12.77
N LYS A 341 -10.68 16.06 11.58
CA LYS A 341 -11.48 16.21 10.35
C LYS A 341 -11.75 14.86 9.72
#